data_fd67ab90d2c021b5431e6ee7d0799784
#
_entry.id   fd67ab90d2c021b5431e6ee7d0799784
#
_cell.length_a   1.000
_cell.length_b   1.000
_cell.length_c   1.000
_cell.angle_alpha   90.00
_cell.angle_beta   90.00
_cell.angle_gamma   90.00
#
_symmetry.space_group_name_H-M   'P 1'
#
loop_
_entity.id
_entity.type
_entity.pdbx_description
1 polymer ?
#
loop_
_entity_poly.entity_id
_entity_poly.type
_entity_poly.pdbx_seq_one_letter_code
_entity_poly.pdbx_strand_id
1 'polypeptide(L)'
;MIAPPLALLFAAVACAGSLYLSLGLGLKACPLCFYQRTFAFALVAVLAVGLSMGMEGKLNLLALPLALGGLGVAAFHVYLVTVGKLECPAGIGGIGTAPHQALAAFVLVLLPILYGLFVESPSECLKPLPLLVAVAVGGAAVYGSISANPPAMKATAPLGDGEKLETCRVPFAG
;
A
#
# COMPACT_ATOMS: atom_id res chain seq x y z
N MET A 1 -23.82 5.13 5.36
CA MET A 1 -22.48 5.58 4.96
C MET A 1 -21.92 4.60 3.93
N ILE A 2 -21.43 5.10 2.80
CA ILE A 2 -20.93 4.28 1.66
C ILE A 2 -19.41 4.14 1.70
N ALA A 3 -18.71 5.12 2.30
CA ALA A 3 -17.26 5.17 2.26
C ALA A 3 -16.53 3.97 2.90
N PRO A 4 -16.85 3.54 4.14
CA PRO A 4 -16.12 2.43 4.76
C PRO A 4 -16.26 1.09 4.01
N PRO A 5 -17.47 0.66 3.55
CA PRO A 5 -17.58 -0.59 2.78
C PRO A 5 -16.88 -0.52 1.42
N LEU A 6 -16.86 0.66 0.78
CA LEU A 6 -16.13 0.85 -0.48
C LEU A 6 -14.61 0.78 -0.26
N ALA A 7 -14.09 1.41 0.81
CA ALA A 7 -12.69 1.30 1.20
C ALA A 7 -12.29 -0.15 1.51
N LEU A 8 -13.18 -0.90 2.21
CA LEU A 8 -12.97 -2.32 2.49
C LEU A 8 -12.88 -3.14 1.20
N LEU A 9 -13.78 -2.89 0.23
CA LEU A 9 -13.76 -3.58 -1.05
C LEU A 9 -12.41 -3.37 -1.77
N PHE A 10 -11.95 -2.12 -1.89
CA PHE A 10 -10.66 -1.84 -2.54
C PHE A 10 -9.48 -2.43 -1.78
N ALA A 11 -9.48 -2.36 -0.45
CA ALA A 11 -8.43 -3.00 0.37
C ALA A 11 -8.42 -4.52 0.20
N ALA A 12 -9.59 -5.17 0.16
CA ALA A 12 -9.71 -6.61 -0.07
C ALA A 12 -9.20 -7.02 -1.47
N VAL A 13 -9.55 -6.24 -2.51
CA VAL A 13 -9.03 -6.45 -3.87
C VAL A 13 -7.51 -6.28 -3.91
N ALA A 14 -6.96 -5.26 -3.23
CA ALA A 14 -5.51 -5.07 -3.13
C ALA A 14 -4.82 -6.26 -2.44
N CYS A 15 -5.40 -6.78 -1.35
CA CYS A 15 -4.89 -7.99 -0.67
C CYS A 15 -4.93 -9.20 -1.60
N ALA A 16 -6.06 -9.44 -2.28
CA ALA A 16 -6.22 -10.56 -3.20
C ALA A 16 -5.22 -10.48 -4.35
N GLY A 17 -5.04 -9.30 -4.95
CA GLY A 17 -4.04 -9.05 -5.99
C GLY A 17 -2.62 -9.29 -5.51
N SER A 18 -2.28 -8.82 -4.30
CA SER A 18 -0.97 -9.04 -3.69
C SER A 18 -0.68 -10.53 -3.40
N LEU A 19 -1.69 -11.27 -2.96
CA LEU A 19 -1.58 -12.72 -2.77
C LEU A 19 -1.45 -13.45 -4.11
N TYR A 20 -2.20 -13.04 -5.13
CA TYR A 20 -2.11 -13.61 -6.47
C TYR A 20 -0.71 -13.42 -7.08
N LEU A 21 -0.09 -12.25 -6.91
CA LEU A 21 1.30 -12.03 -7.34
C LEU A 21 2.27 -13.05 -6.71
N SER A 22 2.08 -13.38 -5.43
CA SER A 22 2.99 -14.31 -4.74
C SER A 22 2.63 -15.77 -4.94
N LEU A 23 1.36 -16.15 -4.82
CA LEU A 23 0.92 -17.54 -4.86
C LEU A 23 0.60 -18.00 -6.29
N GLY A 24 0.04 -17.11 -7.12
CA GLY A 24 -0.33 -17.44 -8.50
C GLY A 24 0.82 -17.27 -9.49
N LEU A 25 1.60 -16.18 -9.34
CA LEU A 25 2.72 -15.89 -10.26
C LEU A 25 4.10 -16.23 -9.66
N GLY A 26 4.18 -16.72 -8.43
CA GLY A 26 5.43 -17.13 -7.79
C GLY A 26 6.38 -15.99 -7.45
N LEU A 27 5.90 -14.72 -7.46
CA LEU A 27 6.75 -13.57 -7.18
C LEU A 27 7.10 -13.48 -5.70
N LYS A 28 8.37 -13.28 -5.40
CA LYS A 28 8.87 -13.09 -4.04
C LYS A 28 8.68 -11.64 -3.62
N ALA A 29 7.98 -11.42 -2.51
CA ALA A 29 7.76 -10.07 -1.98
C ALA A 29 9.10 -9.47 -1.52
N CYS A 30 9.46 -8.32 -2.06
CA CYS A 30 10.55 -7.51 -1.55
C CYS A 30 10.16 -6.88 -0.20
N PRO A 31 11.09 -6.37 0.62
CA PRO A 31 10.75 -5.77 1.92
C PRO A 31 9.72 -4.64 1.82
N LEU A 32 9.82 -3.74 0.83
CA LEU A 32 8.82 -2.68 0.61
C LEU A 32 7.46 -3.25 0.22
N CYS A 33 7.42 -4.30 -0.60
CA CYS A 33 6.18 -5.01 -0.93
C CYS A 33 5.54 -5.65 0.30
N PHE A 34 6.37 -6.15 1.22
CA PHE A 34 5.89 -6.74 2.46
C PHE A 34 5.24 -5.70 3.37
N TYR A 35 5.84 -4.51 3.54
CA TYR A 35 5.21 -3.40 4.29
C TYR A 35 3.88 -2.98 3.67
N GLN A 36 3.83 -2.80 2.35
CA GLN A 36 2.57 -2.46 1.66
C GLN A 36 1.48 -3.51 1.91
N ARG A 37 1.84 -4.79 1.81
CA ARG A 37 0.92 -5.91 2.10
C ARG A 37 0.41 -5.85 3.54
N THR A 38 1.27 -5.58 4.51
CA THR A 38 0.90 -5.46 5.93
C THR A 38 -0.12 -4.34 6.14
N PHE A 39 0.08 -3.16 5.53
CA PHE A 39 -0.90 -2.07 5.59
C PHE A 39 -2.22 -2.44 4.94
N ALA A 40 -2.22 -3.13 3.80
CA ALA A 40 -3.45 -3.56 3.14
C ALA A 40 -4.24 -4.56 3.99
N PHE A 41 -3.59 -5.56 4.59
CA PHE A 41 -4.25 -6.49 5.50
C PHE A 41 -4.77 -5.81 6.77
N ALA A 42 -4.00 -4.88 7.35
CA ALA A 42 -4.45 -4.11 8.50
C ALA A 42 -5.69 -3.26 8.17
N LEU A 43 -5.74 -2.65 6.98
CA LEU A 43 -6.92 -1.92 6.50
C LEU A 43 -8.14 -2.84 6.40
N VAL A 44 -8.00 -4.03 5.80
CA VAL A 44 -9.10 -5.00 5.72
C VAL A 44 -9.58 -5.37 7.12
N ALA A 45 -8.66 -5.67 8.05
CA ALA A 45 -9.00 -6.06 9.41
C ALA A 45 -9.75 -4.94 10.15
N VAL A 46 -9.21 -3.70 10.14
CA VAL A 46 -9.82 -2.56 10.82
C VAL A 46 -11.18 -2.20 10.24
N LEU A 47 -11.28 -2.18 8.89
CA LEU A 47 -12.54 -1.84 8.23
C LEU A 47 -13.60 -2.92 8.42
N ALA A 48 -13.25 -4.21 8.30
CA ALA A 48 -14.20 -5.32 8.46
C ALA A 48 -14.71 -5.40 9.91
N VAL A 49 -13.80 -5.35 10.90
CA VAL A 49 -14.18 -5.39 12.32
C VAL A 49 -14.99 -4.16 12.69
N GLY A 50 -14.55 -2.97 12.29
CA GLY A 50 -15.25 -1.73 12.61
C GLY A 50 -16.66 -1.66 12.02
N LEU A 51 -16.87 -2.14 10.78
CA LEU A 51 -18.18 -2.27 10.17
C LEU A 51 -19.06 -3.26 10.93
N SER A 52 -18.53 -4.42 11.32
CA SER A 52 -19.27 -5.42 12.09
C SER A 52 -19.70 -4.93 13.48
N MET A 53 -18.97 -3.95 14.03
CA MET A 53 -19.27 -3.32 15.33
C MET A 53 -20.13 -2.05 15.20
N GLY A 54 -20.54 -1.66 14.00
CA GLY A 54 -21.33 -0.45 13.76
C GLY A 54 -20.58 0.86 14.01
N MET A 55 -19.24 0.86 13.88
CA MET A 55 -18.39 2.03 14.14
C MET A 55 -18.27 2.98 12.95
N GLU A 56 -19.23 2.99 12.04
CA GLU A 56 -19.13 3.67 10.73
C GLU A 56 -18.69 5.12 10.82
N GLY A 57 -19.16 5.90 11.80
CA GLY A 57 -18.85 7.32 11.94
C GLY A 57 -17.36 7.64 12.21
N LYS A 58 -16.61 6.73 12.85
CA LYS A 58 -15.19 6.94 13.23
C LYS A 58 -14.24 6.08 12.41
N LEU A 59 -14.76 5.16 11.63
CA LEU A 59 -13.97 4.13 10.96
C LEU A 59 -13.02 4.71 9.92
N ASN A 60 -13.45 5.74 9.18
CA ASN A 60 -12.60 6.43 8.22
C ASN A 60 -11.39 7.09 8.90
N LEU A 61 -11.56 7.67 10.08
CA LEU A 61 -10.46 8.27 10.84
C LEU A 61 -9.49 7.21 11.38
N LEU A 62 -10.00 6.06 11.81
CA LEU A 62 -9.15 4.92 12.25
C LEU A 62 -8.38 4.28 11.09
N ALA A 63 -8.96 4.22 9.89
CA ALA A 63 -8.33 3.67 8.71
C ALA A 63 -7.30 4.62 8.07
N LEU A 64 -7.45 5.93 8.27
CA LEU A 64 -6.62 6.96 7.64
C LEU A 64 -5.11 6.75 7.84
N PRO A 65 -4.57 6.52 9.06
CA PRO A 65 -3.13 6.33 9.26
C PRO A 65 -2.58 5.13 8.51
N LEU A 66 -3.35 4.05 8.40
CA LEU A 66 -2.96 2.85 7.66
C LEU A 66 -2.94 3.09 6.15
N ALA A 67 -3.95 3.82 5.63
CA ALA A 67 -4.01 4.18 4.22
C ALA A 67 -2.86 5.12 3.83
N LEU A 68 -2.56 6.12 4.67
CA LEU A 68 -1.42 7.03 4.48
C LEU A 68 -0.09 6.29 4.57
N GLY A 69 0.07 5.38 5.54
CA GLY A 69 1.25 4.53 5.69
C GLY A 69 1.51 3.70 4.43
N GLY A 70 0.50 2.97 3.98
CA GLY A 70 0.59 2.15 2.78
C GLY A 70 0.85 2.96 1.51
N LEU A 71 0.15 4.09 1.32
CA LEU A 71 0.35 4.99 0.19
C LEU A 71 1.77 5.58 0.18
N GLY A 72 2.28 6.05 1.31
CA GLY A 72 3.61 6.64 1.40
C GLY A 72 4.72 5.62 1.08
N VAL A 73 4.62 4.39 1.59
CA VAL A 73 5.56 3.31 1.24
C VAL A 73 5.45 2.93 -0.23
N ALA A 74 4.24 2.90 -0.80
CA ALA A 74 4.04 2.60 -2.23
C ALA A 74 4.62 3.72 -3.12
N ALA A 75 4.40 4.99 -2.76
CA ALA A 75 4.96 6.14 -3.46
C ALA A 75 6.50 6.12 -3.44
N PHE A 76 7.11 5.86 -2.27
CA PHE A 76 8.56 5.72 -2.17
C PHE A 76 9.09 4.55 -3.02
N HIS A 77 8.38 3.43 -3.05
CA HIS A 77 8.77 2.27 -3.87
C HIS A 77 8.73 2.61 -5.36
N VAL A 78 7.66 3.25 -5.83
CA VAL A 78 7.55 3.74 -7.22
C VAL A 78 8.66 4.74 -7.53
N TYR A 79 8.97 5.66 -6.61
CA TYR A 79 10.09 6.60 -6.76
C TYR A 79 11.41 5.86 -7.01
N LEU A 80 11.73 4.82 -6.24
CA LEU A 80 12.96 4.04 -6.44
C LEU A 80 13.01 3.33 -7.80
N VAL A 81 11.86 2.88 -8.30
CA VAL A 81 11.76 2.27 -9.64
C VAL A 81 11.95 3.33 -10.74
N THR A 82 11.30 4.49 -10.60
CA THR A 82 11.36 5.56 -11.63
C THR A 82 12.73 6.19 -11.75
N VAL A 83 13.48 6.31 -10.64
CA VAL A 83 14.87 6.82 -10.67
C VAL A 83 15.90 5.73 -11.01
N GLY A 84 15.47 4.53 -11.37
CA GLY A 84 16.35 3.44 -11.78
C GLY A 84 17.17 2.81 -10.65
N LYS A 85 16.82 3.05 -9.38
CA LYS A 85 17.50 2.41 -8.22
C LYS A 85 17.02 0.98 -7.97
N LEU A 86 15.83 0.65 -8.44
CA LEU A 86 15.25 -0.69 -8.38
C LEU A 86 14.65 -1.08 -9.72
N GLU A 87 14.83 -2.32 -10.11
CA GLU A 87 14.06 -2.99 -11.15
C GLU A 87 13.11 -3.99 -10.50
N CYS A 88 11.84 -3.93 -10.86
CA CYS A 88 10.78 -4.73 -10.23
C CYS A 88 10.00 -5.51 -11.28
N PRO A 89 9.42 -6.67 -10.90
CA PRO A 89 8.66 -7.50 -11.81
C PRO A 89 7.43 -6.75 -12.34
N ALA A 90 6.97 -7.18 -13.53
CA ALA A 90 5.73 -6.72 -14.12
C ALA A 90 4.55 -7.01 -13.18
N GLY A 91 3.58 -6.12 -13.16
CA GLY A 91 2.33 -6.30 -12.43
C GLY A 91 1.39 -7.30 -13.09
N ILE A 92 0.21 -7.46 -12.50
CA ILE A 92 -0.86 -8.32 -13.03
C ILE A 92 -1.25 -7.85 -14.43
N GLY A 93 -1.35 -8.77 -15.37
CA GLY A 93 -1.69 -8.47 -16.75
C GLY A 93 -0.59 -7.76 -17.55
N GLY A 94 0.63 -7.63 -17.02
CA GLY A 94 1.74 -6.94 -17.69
C GLY A 94 1.58 -5.41 -17.73
N ILE A 95 0.62 -4.85 -17.00
CA ILE A 95 0.36 -3.41 -16.95
C ILE A 95 1.26 -2.77 -15.87
N GLY A 96 2.32 -2.10 -16.29
CA GLY A 96 3.28 -1.48 -15.40
C GLY A 96 4.03 -2.49 -14.53
N THR A 97 4.63 -2.01 -13.43
CA THR A 97 5.28 -2.88 -12.43
C THR A 97 4.38 -3.10 -11.22
N ALA A 98 4.65 -4.14 -10.43
CA ALA A 98 3.90 -4.42 -9.20
C ALA A 98 3.82 -3.21 -8.23
N PRO A 99 4.90 -2.41 -8.00
CA PRO A 99 4.82 -1.17 -7.23
C PRO A 99 3.82 -0.13 -7.76
N HIS A 100 3.71 0.05 -9.08
CA HIS A 100 2.74 0.99 -9.65
C HIS A 100 1.31 0.55 -9.38
N GLN A 101 1.02 -0.76 -9.48
CA GLN A 101 -0.30 -1.30 -9.15
C GLN A 101 -0.62 -1.15 -7.66
N ALA A 102 0.37 -1.36 -6.78
CA ALA A 102 0.20 -1.13 -5.36
C ALA A 102 -0.10 0.35 -5.04
N LEU A 103 0.59 1.29 -5.68
CA LEU A 103 0.32 2.72 -5.53
C LEU A 103 -1.12 3.05 -5.95
N ALA A 104 -1.56 2.57 -7.12
CA ALA A 104 -2.92 2.77 -7.60
C ALA A 104 -3.95 2.19 -6.62
N ALA A 105 -3.70 1.00 -6.07
CA ALA A 105 -4.58 0.37 -5.10
C ALA A 105 -4.73 1.21 -3.82
N PHE A 106 -3.63 1.75 -3.26
CA PHE A 106 -3.71 2.62 -2.07
C PHE A 106 -4.38 3.96 -2.35
N VAL A 107 -4.24 4.53 -3.55
CA VAL A 107 -5.01 5.71 -3.96
C VAL A 107 -6.50 5.38 -3.96
N LEU A 108 -6.90 4.25 -4.55
CA LEU A 108 -8.30 3.82 -4.59
C LEU A 108 -8.88 3.54 -3.21
N VAL A 109 -8.09 3.08 -2.25
CA VAL A 109 -8.50 2.90 -0.85
C VAL A 109 -8.63 4.25 -0.14
N LEU A 110 -7.69 5.17 -0.36
CA LEU A 110 -7.68 6.46 0.32
C LEU A 110 -8.83 7.37 -0.12
N LEU A 111 -9.23 7.34 -1.39
CA LEU A 111 -10.31 8.19 -1.92
C LEU A 111 -11.63 8.05 -1.15
N PRO A 112 -12.20 6.84 -0.95
CA PRO A 112 -13.43 6.70 -0.15
C PRO A 112 -13.20 7.07 1.33
N ILE A 113 -12.03 6.81 1.91
CA ILE A 113 -11.73 7.22 3.29
C ILE A 113 -11.81 8.74 3.43
N LEU A 114 -11.19 9.49 2.50
CA LEU A 114 -11.26 10.95 2.50
C LEU A 114 -12.69 11.44 2.25
N TYR A 115 -13.39 10.85 1.28
CA TYR A 115 -14.80 11.18 1.05
C TYR A 115 -15.64 10.96 2.31
N GLY A 116 -15.47 9.83 3.00
CA GLY A 116 -16.18 9.55 4.23
C GLY A 116 -15.86 10.55 5.36
N LEU A 117 -14.61 11.00 5.47
CA LEU A 117 -14.21 12.01 6.45
C LEU A 117 -14.82 13.39 6.15
N PHE A 118 -14.74 13.85 4.91
CA PHE A 118 -15.15 15.21 4.57
C PHE A 118 -16.64 15.36 4.29
N VAL A 119 -17.31 14.33 3.78
CA VAL A 119 -18.69 14.40 3.31
C VAL A 119 -19.67 13.67 4.24
N GLU A 120 -19.33 12.43 4.64
CA GLU A 120 -20.24 11.61 5.45
C GLU A 120 -20.12 11.87 6.96
N SER A 121 -18.96 12.32 7.44
CA SER A 121 -18.69 12.56 8.87
C SER A 121 -17.87 13.83 9.12
N PRO A 122 -18.32 15.01 8.63
CA PRO A 122 -17.53 16.25 8.76
C PRO A 122 -17.27 16.66 10.21
N SER A 123 -18.14 16.30 11.14
CA SER A 123 -17.95 16.58 12.57
C SER A 123 -16.74 15.84 13.18
N GLU A 124 -16.37 14.69 12.67
CA GLU A 124 -15.16 13.97 13.09
C GLU A 124 -13.90 14.58 12.45
N CYS A 125 -14.00 15.02 11.20
CA CYS A 125 -12.91 15.71 10.50
C CYS A 125 -12.57 17.09 11.14
N LEU A 126 -13.58 17.79 11.66
CA LEU A 126 -13.40 19.10 12.32
C LEU A 126 -12.69 19.02 13.68
N LYS A 127 -12.50 17.84 14.24
CA LYS A 127 -11.70 17.66 15.46
C LYS A 127 -10.20 17.62 15.08
N PRO A 128 -9.44 18.70 15.37
CA PRO A 128 -8.05 18.80 14.86
C PRO A 128 -7.13 17.72 15.47
N LEU A 129 -7.30 17.40 16.76
CA LEU A 129 -6.41 16.49 17.47
C LEU A 129 -6.44 15.05 16.91
N PRO A 130 -7.60 14.38 16.73
CA PRO A 130 -7.64 13.05 16.13
C PRO A 130 -7.07 13.00 14.71
N LEU A 131 -7.32 14.02 13.90
CA LEU A 131 -6.79 14.12 12.55
C LEU A 131 -5.26 14.28 12.56
N LEU A 132 -4.72 15.16 13.41
CA LEU A 132 -3.28 15.34 13.57
C LEU A 132 -2.60 14.03 14.03
N VAL A 133 -3.21 13.33 14.99
CA VAL A 133 -2.70 12.02 15.45
C VAL A 133 -2.71 11.01 14.30
N ALA A 134 -3.79 10.92 13.52
CA ALA A 134 -3.87 10.01 12.39
C ALA A 134 -2.79 10.28 11.34
N VAL A 135 -2.56 11.55 10.98
CA VAL A 135 -1.52 11.96 10.04
C VAL A 135 -0.12 11.71 10.61
N ALA A 136 0.12 12.02 11.89
CA ALA A 136 1.40 11.79 12.55
C ALA A 136 1.75 10.29 12.63
N VAL A 137 0.78 9.44 12.99
CA VAL A 137 0.97 7.98 13.00
C VAL A 137 1.22 7.44 11.60
N GLY A 138 0.46 7.88 10.60
CA GLY A 138 0.70 7.52 9.20
C GLY A 138 2.10 7.92 8.72
N GLY A 139 2.51 9.16 9.01
CA GLY A 139 3.85 9.66 8.68
C GLY A 139 4.97 8.90 9.38
N ALA A 140 4.80 8.61 10.68
CA ALA A 140 5.75 7.79 11.44
C ALA A 140 5.86 6.37 10.88
N ALA A 141 4.75 5.78 10.45
CA ALA A 141 4.73 4.46 9.82
C ALA A 141 5.49 4.46 8.48
N VAL A 142 5.32 5.49 7.66
CA VAL A 142 6.10 5.67 6.41
C VAL A 142 7.58 5.80 6.72
N TYR A 143 7.95 6.72 7.61
CA TYR A 143 9.34 6.96 7.99
C TYR A 143 9.99 5.69 8.54
N GLY A 144 9.33 5.01 9.48
CA GLY A 144 9.83 3.77 10.08
C GLY A 144 10.01 2.65 9.05
N SER A 145 9.04 2.47 8.15
CA SER A 145 9.12 1.45 7.08
C SER A 145 10.28 1.72 6.10
N ILE A 146 10.50 2.98 5.75
CA ILE A 146 11.58 3.36 4.83
C ILE A 146 12.94 3.25 5.51
N SER A 147 13.07 3.75 6.75
CA SER A 147 14.33 3.77 7.50
C SER A 147 14.78 2.37 7.94
N ALA A 148 13.83 1.49 8.27
CA ALA A 148 14.11 0.09 8.63
C ALA A 148 14.18 -0.85 7.42
N ASN A 149 14.02 -0.32 6.18
CA ASN A 149 14.04 -1.15 4.99
C ASN A 149 15.45 -1.73 4.76
N PRO A 150 15.62 -3.06 4.74
CA PRO A 150 16.90 -3.65 4.44
C PRO A 150 17.31 -3.33 3.00
N PRO A 151 18.63 -3.28 2.70
CA PRO A 151 19.10 -3.02 1.35
C PRO A 151 18.57 -4.08 0.39
N ALA A 152 18.13 -3.63 -0.78
CA ALA A 152 17.67 -4.54 -1.83
C ALA A 152 18.81 -5.43 -2.32
N MET A 153 18.48 -6.66 -2.71
CA MET A 153 19.46 -7.59 -3.30
C MET A 153 20.08 -6.97 -4.56
N LYS A 154 21.40 -7.08 -4.69
CA LYS A 154 22.11 -6.66 -5.89
C LYS A 154 22.00 -7.74 -6.95
N ALA A 155 21.81 -7.35 -8.20
CA ALA A 155 21.92 -8.27 -9.32
C ALA A 155 23.37 -8.77 -9.45
N THR A 156 23.55 -10.07 -9.52
CA THR A 156 24.85 -10.72 -9.72
C THR A 156 25.21 -10.86 -11.19
N ALA A 157 24.20 -10.79 -12.07
CA ALA A 157 24.32 -10.86 -13.52
C ALA A 157 23.22 -10.03 -14.19
N PRO A 158 23.42 -9.59 -15.45
CA PRO A 158 22.31 -9.01 -16.22
C PRO A 158 21.16 -10.01 -16.36
N LEU A 159 19.97 -9.52 -16.60
CA LEU A 159 18.80 -10.39 -16.85
C LEU A 159 19.00 -11.07 -18.21
N GLY A 160 18.92 -12.40 -18.23
CA GLY A 160 19.00 -13.18 -19.48
C GLY A 160 17.77 -12.91 -20.38
N ASP A 161 17.95 -13.09 -21.70
CA ASP A 161 16.85 -12.97 -22.66
C ASP A 161 15.72 -13.95 -22.29
N GLY A 162 14.53 -13.41 -22.00
CA GLY A 162 13.35 -14.18 -21.61
C GLY A 162 13.25 -14.52 -20.11
N GLU A 163 14.23 -14.18 -19.29
CA GLU A 163 14.18 -14.37 -17.85
C GLU A 163 13.25 -13.32 -17.21
N LYS A 164 12.38 -13.76 -16.29
CA LYS A 164 11.47 -12.86 -15.57
C LYS A 164 12.00 -12.56 -14.17
N LEU A 165 11.90 -11.29 -13.78
CA LEU A 165 12.18 -10.90 -12.40
C LEU A 165 11.19 -11.55 -11.44
N GLU A 166 11.69 -12.23 -10.43
CA GLU A 166 10.85 -12.80 -9.35
C GLU A 166 10.67 -11.83 -8.17
N THR A 167 11.59 -10.89 -7.99
CA THR A 167 11.56 -9.89 -6.91
C THR A 167 12.20 -8.59 -7.37
N CYS A 168 11.97 -7.50 -6.61
CA CYS A 168 12.69 -6.24 -6.85
C CYS A 168 14.16 -6.38 -6.43
N ARG A 169 15.06 -5.89 -7.28
CA ARG A 169 16.50 -5.91 -7.05
C ARG A 169 17.17 -4.61 -7.52
N VAL A 170 18.38 -4.34 -7.07
CA VAL A 170 19.21 -3.27 -7.65
C VAL A 170 19.66 -3.71 -9.04
N PRO A 171 19.56 -2.85 -10.07
CA PRO A 171 20.02 -3.17 -11.42
C PRO A 171 21.47 -3.60 -11.45
N PHE A 172 21.82 -4.47 -12.40
CA PHE A 172 23.22 -4.85 -12.63
C PHE A 172 23.99 -3.64 -13.17
N ALA A 173 25.02 -3.23 -12.43
CA ALA A 173 25.99 -2.25 -12.91
C ALA A 173 27.18 -3.04 -13.46
N GLY A 174 27.26 -3.15 -14.80
CA GLY A 174 28.40 -3.72 -15.51
C GLY A 174 29.65 -2.89 -15.37
#